data_6177b712ddb19ea0eb041239e85d6e47
#
_entry.id   6177b712ddb19ea0eb041239e85d6e47
#
_cell.length_a   1.000
_cell.length_b   1.000
_cell.length_c   1.000
_cell.angle_alpha   90.00
_cell.angle_beta   90.00
_cell.angle_gamma   90.00
#
_symmetry.space_group_name_H-M   'P 1'
#
loop_
_entity.id
_entity.type
_entity.pdbx_description
1 polymer ?
#
loop_
_entity_poly.entity_id
_entity_poly.type
_entity_poly.pdbx_seq_one_letter_code
_entity_poly.pdbx_strand_id
1 'polypeptide(L)'
;LETRQGAVVLAYNLQREILLPSERAFAYKMKLDAMKHQGERVDLTSSQVGTKLRADEILAQQAGSSRNQVQRYIRLTELIPELMDMVDEKKIALNPAYELSFLKKEEQVDLLDAMDSEQATPSLSQAQRLKKYSQEGHLTLDMMRVIMGEEKKSDLDRVTFTSDTLRKYFPKSYTPQRMQETIIKLLEAWQKKRQRDQER
;
A
#
# COMPACT_ATOMS: atom_id res chain seq x y z
N LEU A 1 34.66 -12.13 -7.87
CA LEU A 1 33.95 -13.37 -8.19
C LEU A 1 32.60 -13.47 -7.46
N GLU A 2 32.49 -13.01 -6.22
CA GLU A 2 31.25 -13.01 -5.41
C GLU A 2 30.11 -12.17 -6.00
N THR A 3 30.41 -11.04 -6.64
CA THR A 3 29.40 -10.15 -7.23
C THR A 3 28.67 -10.73 -8.44
N ARG A 4 29.32 -11.61 -9.22
CA ARG A 4 28.67 -12.27 -10.36
C ARG A 4 27.73 -13.40 -9.93
N GLN A 5 28.10 -14.16 -8.91
CA GLN A 5 27.25 -15.22 -8.37
C GLN A 5 26.00 -14.65 -7.69
N GLY A 6 26.14 -13.54 -6.93
CA GLY A 6 25.00 -12.83 -6.33
C GLY A 6 24.01 -12.33 -7.38
N ALA A 7 24.48 -11.79 -8.51
CA ALA A 7 23.61 -11.30 -9.58
C ALA A 7 22.86 -12.44 -10.31
N VAL A 8 23.47 -13.61 -10.45
CA VAL A 8 22.85 -14.79 -11.08
C VAL A 8 21.77 -15.39 -10.16
N VAL A 9 22.03 -15.49 -8.86
CA VAL A 9 21.07 -15.98 -7.86
C VAL A 9 19.87 -15.04 -7.79
N LEU A 10 20.09 -13.73 -7.83
CA LEU A 10 19.03 -12.71 -7.86
C LEU A 10 18.18 -12.78 -9.13
N ALA A 11 18.81 -12.97 -10.30
CA ALA A 11 18.09 -13.13 -11.57
C ALA A 11 17.20 -14.39 -11.56
N TYR A 12 17.70 -15.49 -10.98
CA TYR A 12 16.96 -16.74 -10.86
C TYR A 12 15.78 -16.62 -9.88
N ASN A 13 15.96 -15.92 -8.76
CA ASN A 13 14.90 -15.69 -7.78
C ASN A 13 13.80 -14.75 -8.27
N LEU A 14 14.11 -13.79 -9.15
CA LEU A 14 13.12 -12.91 -9.78
C LEU A 14 12.16 -13.63 -10.74
N GLN A 15 12.51 -14.83 -11.20
CA GLN A 15 11.69 -15.68 -12.08
C GLN A 15 10.79 -16.66 -11.31
N ARG A 16 10.95 -16.80 -10.00
CA ARG A 16 10.05 -17.62 -9.17
C ARG A 16 8.69 -16.95 -9.05
N GLU A 17 7.61 -17.71 -9.26
CA GLU A 17 6.23 -17.23 -9.13
C GLU A 17 5.87 -16.80 -7.70
N ILE A 18 6.66 -17.20 -6.69
CA ILE A 18 6.40 -16.92 -5.26
C ILE A 18 7.65 -16.33 -4.62
N LEU A 19 7.91 -15.04 -4.88
CA LEU A 19 8.89 -14.26 -4.14
C LEU A 19 8.22 -13.55 -2.96
N LEU A 20 8.86 -13.59 -1.80
CA LEU A 20 8.45 -12.77 -0.66
C LEU A 20 8.58 -11.27 -0.99
N PRO A 21 7.74 -10.42 -0.40
CA PRO A 21 7.86 -8.97 -0.55
C PRO A 21 9.25 -8.43 -0.22
N SER A 22 9.90 -8.93 0.83
CA SER A 22 11.27 -8.57 1.22
C SER A 22 12.29 -8.95 0.15
N GLU A 23 12.26 -10.20 -0.35
CA GLU A 23 13.17 -10.67 -1.40
C GLU A 23 13.06 -9.82 -2.66
N ARG A 24 11.81 -9.49 -3.05
CA ARG A 24 11.54 -8.63 -4.21
C ARG A 24 12.06 -7.21 -4.00
N ALA A 25 11.89 -6.66 -2.78
CA ALA A 25 12.36 -5.33 -2.42
C ALA A 25 13.89 -5.21 -2.52
N PHE A 26 14.61 -6.14 -1.91
CA PHE A 26 16.07 -6.16 -1.95
C PHE A 26 16.60 -6.47 -3.36
N ALA A 27 15.98 -7.40 -4.10
CA ALA A 27 16.36 -7.69 -5.47
C ALA A 27 16.23 -6.47 -6.39
N TYR A 28 15.13 -5.73 -6.29
CA TYR A 28 14.94 -4.50 -7.06
C TYR A 28 15.95 -3.41 -6.67
N LYS A 29 16.21 -3.23 -5.36
CA LYS A 29 17.21 -2.27 -4.88
C LYS A 29 18.59 -2.57 -5.45
N MET A 30 19.08 -3.80 -5.27
CA MET A 30 20.39 -4.23 -5.77
C MET A 30 20.51 -4.09 -7.29
N LYS A 31 19.48 -4.47 -8.03
CA LYS A 31 19.50 -4.36 -9.49
C LYS A 31 19.49 -2.90 -9.94
N LEU A 32 18.69 -2.04 -9.31
CA LEU A 32 18.67 -0.61 -9.61
C LEU A 32 20.03 0.06 -9.32
N ASP A 33 20.67 -0.28 -8.19
CA ASP A 33 21.96 0.26 -7.81
C ASP A 33 23.06 -0.21 -8.78
N ALA A 34 23.04 -1.49 -9.18
CA ALA A 34 23.96 -2.01 -10.19
C ALA A 34 23.80 -1.28 -11.55
N MET A 35 22.57 -0.99 -11.97
CA MET A 35 22.30 -0.26 -13.22
C MET A 35 22.75 1.20 -13.15
N LYS A 36 22.63 1.86 -12.00
CA LYS A 36 23.14 3.23 -11.80
C LYS A 36 24.66 3.29 -11.92
N HIS A 37 25.38 2.36 -11.27
CA HIS A 37 26.83 2.30 -11.35
C HIS A 37 27.36 1.96 -12.75
N GLN A 38 26.62 1.18 -13.53
CA GLN A 38 26.97 0.93 -14.94
C GLN A 38 26.77 2.17 -15.82
N GLY A 39 25.75 3.00 -15.52
CA GLY A 39 25.47 4.24 -16.24
C GLY A 39 26.57 5.30 -16.09
N GLU A 40 27.22 5.39 -14.94
CA GLU A 40 28.34 6.33 -14.70
C GLU A 40 29.58 6.02 -15.55
N ARG A 41 29.77 4.74 -15.95
CA ARG A 41 30.90 4.33 -16.81
C ARG A 41 30.68 4.58 -18.31
N VAL A 42 29.43 4.71 -18.74
CA VAL A 42 29.07 4.83 -20.18
C VAL A 42 28.98 6.27 -20.66
N ASP A 43 28.89 7.25 -19.77
CA ASP A 43 28.80 8.67 -20.16
C ASP A 43 30.07 9.26 -20.78
N LEU A 44 31.20 8.50 -20.84
CA LEU A 44 32.43 8.97 -21.43
C LEU A 44 32.62 8.67 -22.94
N THR A 45 31.74 7.88 -23.59
CA THR A 45 32.02 7.39 -24.94
C THR A 45 30.85 7.30 -25.92
N SER A 46 29.63 7.76 -25.63
CA SER A 46 28.53 7.61 -26.61
C SER A 46 27.54 8.77 -26.60
N SER A 47 27.74 9.67 -27.54
CA SER A 47 26.75 10.62 -28.06
C SER A 47 25.77 9.87 -28.97
N GLN A 48 24.73 9.25 -28.43
CA GLN A 48 23.55 8.90 -29.20
C GLN A 48 22.32 9.55 -28.54
N VAL A 49 21.70 10.43 -29.30
CA VAL A 49 20.40 11.08 -29.05
C VAL A 49 19.32 10.00 -29.17
N GLY A 50 19.12 9.24 -28.09
CA GLY A 50 17.99 8.37 -27.89
C GLY A 50 17.39 8.71 -26.53
N THR A 51 16.08 8.71 -26.41
CA THR A 51 15.37 8.94 -25.15
C THR A 51 15.92 7.98 -24.09
N LYS A 52 16.79 8.50 -23.22
CA LYS A 52 17.49 7.73 -22.18
C LYS A 52 16.45 7.30 -21.16
N LEU A 53 15.92 6.08 -21.30
CA LEU A 53 15.02 5.50 -20.32
C LEU A 53 15.72 5.48 -18.96
N ARG A 54 15.01 5.88 -17.92
CA ARG A 54 15.56 5.86 -16.56
C ARG A 54 15.78 4.40 -16.10
N ALA A 55 16.78 4.18 -15.29
CA ALA A 55 17.12 2.83 -14.80
C ALA A 55 15.92 2.14 -14.11
N ASP A 56 15.07 2.91 -13.40
CA ASP A 56 13.84 2.40 -12.77
C ASP A 56 12.75 2.02 -13.79
N GLU A 57 12.68 2.66 -14.95
CA GLU A 57 11.79 2.31 -16.04
C GLU A 57 12.24 1.02 -16.75
N ILE A 58 13.54 0.90 -17.01
CA ILE A 58 14.12 -0.32 -17.60
C ILE A 58 13.90 -1.51 -16.66
N LEU A 59 14.12 -1.32 -15.37
CA LEU A 59 13.89 -2.35 -14.35
C LEU A 59 12.42 -2.77 -14.32
N ALA A 60 11.49 -1.82 -14.36
CA ALA A 60 10.06 -2.08 -14.36
C ALA A 60 9.62 -2.89 -15.59
N GLN A 61 10.11 -2.55 -16.77
CA GLN A 61 9.86 -3.32 -18.00
C GLN A 61 10.37 -4.75 -17.90
N GLN A 62 11.62 -4.94 -17.41
CA GLN A 62 12.21 -6.27 -17.23
C GLN A 62 11.49 -7.11 -16.19
N ALA A 63 10.89 -6.49 -15.19
CA ALA A 63 10.15 -7.16 -14.11
C ALA A 63 8.65 -7.38 -14.46
N GLY A 64 8.17 -6.93 -15.62
CA GLY A 64 6.75 -6.97 -15.97
C GLY A 64 5.87 -6.19 -14.99
N SER A 65 6.41 -5.12 -14.40
CA SER A 65 5.76 -4.34 -13.34
C SER A 65 5.71 -2.86 -13.70
N SER A 66 4.89 -2.08 -12.98
CA SER A 66 4.92 -0.64 -13.13
C SER A 66 6.09 -0.02 -12.37
N ARG A 67 6.63 1.11 -12.87
CA ARG A 67 7.67 1.87 -12.19
C ARG A 67 7.29 2.22 -10.75
N ASN A 68 6.06 2.65 -10.53
CA ASN A 68 5.58 2.98 -9.19
C ASN A 68 5.59 1.77 -8.25
N GLN A 69 5.25 0.59 -8.76
CA GLN A 69 5.28 -0.63 -7.97
C GLN A 69 6.72 -1.04 -7.62
N VAL A 70 7.66 -0.93 -8.56
CA VAL A 70 9.09 -1.17 -8.29
C VAL A 70 9.59 -0.22 -7.19
N GLN A 71 9.28 1.08 -7.28
CA GLN A 71 9.68 2.06 -6.28
C GLN A 71 9.06 1.78 -4.90
N ARG A 72 7.81 1.33 -4.84
CA ARG A 72 7.17 0.91 -3.58
C ARG A 72 7.89 -0.27 -2.94
N TYR A 73 8.24 -1.29 -3.72
CA TYR A 73 9.02 -2.42 -3.20
C TYR A 73 10.39 -1.97 -2.70
N ILE A 74 11.14 -1.18 -3.49
CA ILE A 74 12.45 -0.67 -3.07
C ILE A 74 12.33 0.10 -1.75
N ARG A 75 11.28 0.89 -1.59
CA ARG A 75 11.08 1.66 -0.36
C ARG A 75 10.87 0.78 0.89
N LEU A 76 10.33 -0.45 0.74
CA LEU A 76 10.19 -1.37 1.86
C LEU A 76 11.53 -1.73 2.52
N THR A 77 12.66 -1.64 1.81
CA THR A 77 13.99 -1.88 2.39
C THR A 77 14.35 -0.89 3.52
N GLU A 78 13.56 0.17 3.69
CA GLU A 78 13.70 1.13 4.79
C GLU A 78 12.91 0.72 6.04
N LEU A 79 12.17 -0.38 6.02
CA LEU A 79 11.56 -0.94 7.21
C LEU A 79 12.61 -1.60 8.11
N ILE A 80 12.33 -1.65 9.41
CA ILE A 80 13.07 -2.51 10.33
C ILE A 80 12.74 -3.99 10.04
N PRO A 81 13.63 -4.93 10.39
CA PRO A 81 13.43 -6.35 10.09
C PRO A 81 12.09 -6.89 10.57
N GLU A 82 11.67 -6.55 11.77
CA GLU A 82 10.44 -7.03 12.40
C GLU A 82 9.19 -6.62 11.62
N LEU A 83 9.13 -5.36 11.15
CA LEU A 83 8.02 -4.90 10.29
C LEU A 83 8.08 -5.54 8.90
N MET A 84 9.27 -5.79 8.37
CA MET A 84 9.44 -6.47 7.09
C MET A 84 8.95 -7.92 7.18
N ASP A 85 9.27 -8.63 8.26
CA ASP A 85 8.79 -10.00 8.51
C ASP A 85 7.26 -10.03 8.58
N MET A 86 6.63 -9.03 9.21
CA MET A 86 5.17 -8.92 9.25
C MET A 86 4.56 -8.68 7.86
N VAL A 87 5.28 -8.05 6.93
CA VAL A 87 4.84 -7.90 5.53
C VAL A 87 4.94 -9.24 4.80
N ASP A 88 6.01 -10.00 5.00
CA ASP A 88 6.21 -11.31 4.41
C ASP A 88 5.18 -12.34 4.92
N GLU A 89 4.83 -12.26 6.20
CA GLU A 89 3.76 -13.04 6.83
C GLU A 89 2.34 -12.57 6.47
N LYS A 90 2.21 -11.52 5.65
CA LYS A 90 0.92 -10.91 5.25
C LYS A 90 0.10 -10.34 6.41
N LYS A 91 0.72 -10.11 7.58
CA LYS A 91 0.09 -9.40 8.70
C LYS A 91 -0.10 -7.92 8.40
N ILE A 92 0.85 -7.32 7.67
CA ILE A 92 0.77 -5.96 7.15
C ILE A 92 0.73 -6.03 5.62
N ALA A 93 -0.27 -5.38 5.01
CA ALA A 93 -0.38 -5.31 3.56
C ALA A 93 0.69 -4.37 2.96
N LEU A 94 1.03 -4.55 1.68
CA LEU A 94 2.09 -3.80 0.98
C LEU A 94 1.89 -2.27 1.03
N ASN A 95 0.65 -1.80 0.88
CA ASN A 95 0.38 -0.36 0.85
C ASN A 95 0.54 0.31 2.23
N PRO A 96 0.00 -0.21 3.35
CA PRO A 96 0.36 0.28 4.67
C PRO A 96 1.86 0.23 4.94
N ALA A 97 2.52 -0.89 4.62
CA ALA A 97 3.97 -1.05 4.81
C ALA A 97 4.79 0.02 4.06
N TYR A 98 4.40 0.34 2.83
CA TYR A 98 5.00 1.43 2.07
C TYR A 98 4.88 2.79 2.80
N GLU A 99 3.73 3.11 3.37
CA GLU A 99 3.56 4.35 4.14
C GLU A 99 4.39 4.34 5.44
N LEU A 100 4.47 3.20 6.12
CA LEU A 100 5.26 3.04 7.35
C LEU A 100 6.77 3.15 7.09
N SER A 101 7.25 2.80 5.91
CA SER A 101 8.67 2.92 5.54
C SER A 101 9.19 4.36 5.53
N PHE A 102 8.31 5.36 5.66
CA PHE A 102 8.70 6.77 5.78
C PHE A 102 8.92 7.22 7.23
N LEU A 103 8.56 6.39 8.21
CA LEU A 103 8.83 6.65 9.63
C LEU A 103 10.33 6.51 9.91
N LYS A 104 10.81 7.24 10.91
CA LYS A 104 12.18 7.07 11.43
C LYS A 104 12.32 5.69 12.07
N LYS A 105 13.54 5.18 12.19
CA LYS A 105 13.77 3.85 12.75
C LYS A 105 13.27 3.70 14.19
N GLU A 106 13.47 4.75 15.00
CA GLU A 106 12.98 4.82 16.38
C GLU A 106 11.45 4.77 16.42
N GLU A 107 10.79 5.55 15.54
CA GLU A 107 9.33 5.57 15.42
C GLU A 107 8.75 4.23 14.93
N GLN A 108 9.51 3.47 14.13
CA GLN A 108 9.11 2.12 13.72
C GLN A 108 9.16 1.12 14.87
N VAL A 109 10.12 1.26 15.78
CA VAL A 109 10.20 0.46 17.02
C VAL A 109 9.04 0.81 17.94
N ASP A 110 8.78 2.10 18.17
CA ASP A 110 7.65 2.56 18.98
C ASP A 110 6.30 2.08 18.40
N LEU A 111 6.20 2.00 17.07
CA LEU A 111 5.01 1.47 16.41
C LEU A 111 4.81 -0.02 16.71
N LEU A 112 5.87 -0.83 16.80
CA LEU A 112 5.73 -2.24 17.20
C LEU A 112 5.14 -2.35 18.61
N ASP A 113 5.61 -1.54 19.56
CA ASP A 113 5.06 -1.50 20.93
C ASP A 113 3.59 -1.09 20.92
N ALA A 114 3.21 -0.10 20.11
CA ALA A 114 1.82 0.31 19.96
C ALA A 114 0.95 -0.78 19.33
N MET A 115 1.46 -1.50 18.32
CA MET A 115 0.77 -2.61 17.68
C MET A 115 0.55 -3.79 18.64
N ASP A 116 1.53 -4.10 19.47
CA ASP A 116 1.44 -5.17 20.47
C ASP A 116 0.46 -4.77 21.59
N SER A 117 0.54 -3.55 22.08
CA SER A 117 -0.38 -3.00 23.09
C SER A 117 -1.85 -3.06 22.65
N GLU A 118 -2.14 -2.66 21.42
CA GLU A 118 -3.50 -2.59 20.86
C GLU A 118 -3.93 -3.89 20.15
N GLN A 119 -3.05 -4.90 20.09
CA GLN A 119 -3.27 -6.15 19.37
C GLN A 119 -3.81 -5.94 17.94
N ALA A 120 -3.28 -4.91 17.28
CA ALA A 120 -3.76 -4.45 15.97
C ALA A 120 -2.62 -4.18 15.00
N THR A 121 -2.87 -4.40 13.70
CA THR A 121 -1.97 -3.99 12.63
C THR A 121 -2.53 -2.74 11.94
N PRO A 122 -1.70 -1.80 11.45
CA PRO A 122 -2.20 -0.55 10.89
C PRO A 122 -2.93 -0.76 9.57
N SER A 123 -4.09 -0.14 9.43
CA SER A 123 -4.78 0.04 8.16
C SER A 123 -4.05 1.08 7.30
N LEU A 124 -4.38 1.17 6.00
CA LEU A 124 -3.77 2.17 5.13
C LEU A 124 -4.00 3.60 5.62
N SER A 125 -5.20 3.93 6.10
CA SER A 125 -5.52 5.26 6.62
C SER A 125 -4.75 5.59 7.90
N GLN A 126 -4.58 4.62 8.80
CA GLN A 126 -3.76 4.76 10.00
C GLN A 126 -2.29 4.97 9.64
N ALA A 127 -1.73 4.14 8.72
CA ALA A 127 -0.36 4.28 8.26
C ALA A 127 -0.07 5.65 7.60
N GLN A 128 -1.01 6.18 6.81
CA GLN A 128 -0.90 7.52 6.23
C GLN A 128 -0.90 8.62 7.28
N ARG A 129 -1.70 8.50 8.33
CA ARG A 129 -1.72 9.45 9.45
C ARG A 129 -0.44 9.39 10.26
N LEU A 130 0.05 8.19 10.58
CA LEU A 130 1.34 7.99 11.25
C LEU A 130 2.47 8.66 10.48
N LYS A 131 2.56 8.41 9.17
CA LYS A 131 3.52 9.06 8.28
C LYS A 131 3.40 10.58 8.34
N LYS A 132 2.19 11.12 8.26
CA LYS A 132 1.95 12.58 8.31
C LYS A 132 2.49 13.17 9.60
N TYR A 133 2.14 12.60 10.76
CA TYR A 133 2.62 13.08 12.07
C TYR A 133 4.14 12.92 12.22
N SER A 134 4.74 11.86 11.68
CA SER A 134 6.20 11.69 11.62
C SER A 134 6.86 12.80 10.82
N GLN A 135 6.33 13.14 9.64
CA GLN A 135 6.85 14.22 8.79
C GLN A 135 6.71 15.61 9.44
N GLU A 136 5.66 15.82 10.23
CA GLU A 136 5.43 17.04 11.03
C GLU A 136 6.29 17.07 12.30
N GLY A 137 6.97 15.98 12.66
CA GLY A 137 7.82 15.87 13.85
C GLY A 137 7.05 15.77 15.16
N HIS A 138 5.78 15.42 15.11
CA HIS A 138 4.89 15.33 16.26
C HIS A 138 4.44 13.91 16.62
N LEU A 139 4.98 12.89 15.97
CA LEU A 139 4.60 11.50 16.22
C LEU A 139 5.19 11.03 17.57
N THR A 140 4.31 10.68 18.51
CA THR A 140 4.67 10.11 19.81
C THR A 140 4.06 8.74 19.98
N LEU A 141 4.61 7.92 20.89
CA LEU A 141 4.09 6.58 21.19
C LEU A 141 2.60 6.62 21.64
N ASP A 142 2.22 7.62 22.44
CA ASP A 142 0.83 7.78 22.88
C ASP A 142 -0.10 8.08 21.71
N MET A 143 0.33 8.92 20.76
CA MET A 143 -0.43 9.15 19.52
C MET A 143 -0.55 7.90 18.68
N MET A 144 0.52 7.08 18.60
CA MET A 144 0.46 5.80 17.89
C MET A 144 -0.57 4.87 18.50
N ARG A 145 -0.60 4.73 19.85
CA ARG A 145 -1.60 3.93 20.56
C ARG A 145 -3.01 4.41 20.29
N VAL A 146 -3.26 5.71 20.37
CA VAL A 146 -4.57 6.29 20.04
C VAL A 146 -4.99 5.98 18.60
N ILE A 147 -4.08 6.14 17.63
CA ILE A 147 -4.37 5.84 16.22
C ILE A 147 -4.61 4.35 16.01
N MET A 148 -3.84 3.49 16.67
CA MET A 148 -3.96 2.03 16.53
C MET A 148 -5.19 1.48 17.23
N GLY A 149 -5.60 2.06 18.38
CA GLY A 149 -6.80 1.69 19.14
C GLY A 149 -8.12 2.15 18.51
N GLU A 150 -8.08 2.99 17.45
CA GLU A 150 -9.29 3.35 16.72
C GLU A 150 -9.94 2.13 16.08
N GLU A 151 -11.24 1.94 16.31
CA GLU A 151 -12.00 0.89 15.62
C GLU A 151 -11.85 1.04 14.11
N LYS A 152 -11.32 0.00 13.47
CA LYS A 152 -11.33 -0.06 12.01
C LYS A 152 -12.77 -0.05 11.57
N LYS A 153 -13.17 0.95 10.78
CA LYS A 153 -14.49 0.93 10.11
C LYS A 153 -14.61 -0.42 9.41
N SER A 154 -15.35 -1.33 10.02
CA SER A 154 -15.52 -2.67 9.48
C SER A 154 -16.27 -2.56 8.15
N ASP A 155 -15.92 -3.38 7.18
CA ASP A 155 -16.67 -3.48 5.93
C ASP A 155 -18.13 -3.88 6.17
N LEU A 156 -18.45 -4.38 7.38
CA LEU A 156 -19.79 -4.72 7.83
C LEU A 156 -20.72 -3.51 8.00
N ASP A 157 -20.15 -2.31 8.26
CA ASP A 157 -20.91 -1.06 8.36
C ASP A 157 -21.11 -0.38 6.98
N ARG A 158 -20.57 -1.00 5.91
CA ARG A 158 -20.59 -0.44 4.57
C ARG A 158 -21.35 -1.33 3.62
N VAL A 159 -22.60 -0.96 3.32
CA VAL A 159 -23.38 -1.60 2.26
C VAL A 159 -23.01 -0.94 0.92
N THR A 160 -22.37 -1.69 0.03
CA THR A 160 -21.99 -1.20 -1.31
C THR A 160 -22.83 -1.89 -2.37
N PHE A 161 -23.48 -1.11 -3.20
CA PHE A 161 -24.19 -1.61 -4.38
C PHE A 161 -23.36 -1.32 -5.64
N THR A 162 -23.18 -2.32 -6.49
CA THR A 162 -22.55 -2.10 -7.79
C THR A 162 -23.47 -1.28 -8.71
N SER A 163 -22.91 -0.51 -9.63
CA SER A 163 -23.66 0.26 -10.61
C SER A 163 -24.62 -0.63 -11.40
N ASP A 164 -24.21 -1.85 -11.76
CA ASP A 164 -25.03 -2.79 -12.52
C ASP A 164 -26.23 -3.28 -11.72
N THR A 165 -26.07 -3.48 -10.41
CA THR A 165 -27.17 -3.86 -9.52
C THR A 165 -28.19 -2.73 -9.40
N LEU A 166 -27.73 -1.49 -9.22
CA LEU A 166 -28.62 -0.32 -9.13
C LEU A 166 -29.32 -0.01 -10.46
N ARG A 167 -28.66 -0.22 -11.58
CA ARG A 167 -29.23 -0.01 -12.92
C ARG A 167 -30.38 -0.93 -13.27
N LYS A 168 -30.57 -2.04 -12.56
CA LYS A 168 -31.75 -2.90 -12.69
C LYS A 168 -33.04 -2.26 -12.17
N TYR A 169 -32.92 -1.33 -11.20
CA TYR A 169 -34.04 -0.70 -10.52
C TYR A 169 -34.25 0.76 -10.88
N PHE A 170 -33.21 1.42 -11.42
CA PHE A 170 -33.25 2.83 -11.77
C PHE A 170 -33.12 3.09 -13.26
N PRO A 171 -33.87 4.07 -13.81
CA PRO A 171 -33.73 4.49 -15.21
C PRO A 171 -32.31 4.95 -15.54
N LYS A 172 -31.91 4.82 -16.81
CA LYS A 172 -30.57 5.24 -17.28
C LYS A 172 -30.30 6.74 -17.08
N SER A 173 -31.33 7.57 -16.99
CA SER A 173 -31.26 9.02 -16.75
C SER A 173 -30.94 9.41 -15.31
N TYR A 174 -30.97 8.46 -14.35
CA TYR A 174 -30.69 8.75 -12.95
C TYR A 174 -29.20 8.87 -12.71
N THR A 175 -28.78 9.98 -12.12
CA THR A 175 -27.41 10.18 -11.62
C THR A 175 -27.20 9.39 -10.33
N PRO A 176 -25.95 9.04 -9.95
CA PRO A 176 -25.65 8.37 -8.68
C PRO A 176 -26.25 9.09 -7.46
N GLN A 177 -26.17 10.42 -7.43
CA GLN A 177 -26.77 11.24 -6.37
C GLN A 177 -28.30 11.04 -6.29
N ARG A 178 -28.99 11.10 -7.43
CA ARG A 178 -30.44 10.94 -7.47
C ARG A 178 -30.87 9.52 -7.08
N MET A 179 -30.07 8.50 -7.39
CA MET A 179 -30.30 7.13 -6.92
C MET A 179 -30.20 7.05 -5.41
N GLN A 180 -29.14 7.65 -4.82
CA GLN A 180 -28.91 7.68 -3.39
C GLN A 180 -30.05 8.39 -2.65
N GLU A 181 -30.47 9.56 -3.09
CA GLU A 181 -31.60 10.31 -2.50
C GLU A 181 -32.91 9.50 -2.55
N THR A 182 -33.17 8.79 -3.65
CA THR A 182 -34.36 7.95 -3.81
C THR A 182 -34.30 6.77 -2.86
N ILE A 183 -33.15 6.11 -2.70
CA ILE A 183 -32.97 5.00 -1.75
C ILE A 183 -33.22 5.49 -0.33
N ILE A 184 -32.67 6.63 0.08
CA ILE A 184 -32.89 7.21 1.42
C ILE A 184 -34.36 7.46 1.67
N LYS A 185 -35.09 8.07 0.73
CA LYS A 185 -36.53 8.32 0.86
C LYS A 185 -37.34 7.04 1.01
N LEU A 186 -36.99 6.00 0.28
CA LEU A 186 -37.64 4.68 0.39
C LEU A 186 -37.37 4.02 1.75
N LEU A 187 -36.16 4.13 2.28
CA LEU A 187 -35.81 3.60 3.59
C LEU A 187 -36.52 4.36 4.73
N GLU A 188 -36.64 5.68 4.63
CA GLU A 188 -37.43 6.50 5.57
C GLU A 188 -38.91 6.14 5.57
N ALA A 189 -39.49 5.95 4.38
CA ALA A 189 -40.87 5.53 4.26
C ALA A 189 -41.09 4.12 4.84
N TRP A 190 -40.18 3.20 4.59
CA TRP A 190 -40.19 1.86 5.14
C TRP A 190 -40.08 1.86 6.68
N GLN A 191 -39.18 2.68 7.24
CA GLN A 191 -39.02 2.82 8.67
C GLN A 191 -40.31 3.34 9.34
N LYS A 192 -40.94 4.38 8.78
CA LYS A 192 -42.21 4.91 9.27
C LYS A 192 -43.35 3.86 9.21
N LYS A 193 -43.36 3.03 8.18
CA LYS A 193 -44.33 1.95 8.08
C LYS A 193 -44.10 0.89 9.17
N ARG A 194 -42.86 0.48 9.38
CA ARG A 194 -42.47 -0.51 10.39
C ARG A 194 -42.83 -0.05 11.82
N GLN A 195 -42.62 1.24 12.13
CA GLN A 195 -43.02 1.79 13.44
C GLN A 195 -44.52 1.73 13.65
N ARG A 196 -45.33 2.09 12.65
CA ARG A 196 -46.79 2.01 12.71
C ARG A 196 -47.33 0.57 12.86
N ASP A 197 -46.62 -0.39 12.27
CA ASP A 197 -47.00 -1.80 12.36
C ASP A 197 -46.60 -2.41 13.73
N GLN A 198 -45.65 -1.82 14.46
CA GLN A 198 -45.25 -2.22 15.82
C GLN A 198 -46.14 -1.60 16.92
N GLU A 199 -46.82 -0.48 16.61
CA GLU A 199 -47.75 0.22 17.54
C GLU A 199 -49.18 -0.31 17.45
N ARG A 200 -49.45 -1.29 16.57
CA ARG A 200 -50.73 -2.00 16.44
C ARG A 200 -50.70 -3.36 17.11
#